data_98e372434f10b4aee0e7ee5f6d736b8b
#
_entry.id   98e372434f10b4aee0e7ee5f6d736b8b
#
_cell.length_a   1.000
_cell.length_b   1.000
_cell.length_c   1.000
_cell.angle_alpha   90.00
_cell.angle_beta   90.00
_cell.angle_gamma   90.00
#
_symmetry.space_group_name_H-M   'P 1'
#
loop_
_entity.id
_entity.type
_entity.pdbx_description
1 polymer ?
#
loop_
_entity_poly.entity_id
_entity_poly.type
_entity_poly.pdbx_seq_one_letter_code
_entity_poly.pdbx_strand_id
1 'polypeptide(L)'
;MAIEATYMDFCKHSARYPIHREKEYLMIGLMNEAGEVGGAYKKEIRDNVDNKELIIGEMGDVMWYLTNLCRVYGITITNLMNNNMQKLLTRMTPEQAKAYRESMGFD
;
A
#
# COMPACT_ATOMS: atom_id res chain seq x y z
N MET A 1 15.57 5.65 -13.49
CA MET A 1 15.30 5.29 -12.10
C MET A 1 13.94 4.58 -12.02
N ALA A 2 13.86 3.50 -11.26
CA ALA A 2 12.59 2.78 -11.07
C ALA A 2 11.57 3.67 -10.34
N ILE A 3 10.31 3.55 -10.71
CA ILE A 3 9.24 4.37 -10.12
C ILE A 3 9.15 4.18 -8.60
N GLU A 4 9.40 2.96 -8.10
CA GLU A 4 9.36 2.66 -6.67
C GLU A 4 10.38 3.50 -5.89
N ALA A 5 11.61 3.60 -6.40
CA ALA A 5 12.66 4.39 -5.76
C ALA A 5 12.33 5.89 -5.81
N THR A 6 11.79 6.35 -6.92
CA THR A 6 11.37 7.74 -7.10
C THR A 6 10.25 8.08 -6.12
N TYR A 7 9.27 7.18 -5.97
CA TYR A 7 8.15 7.39 -5.07
C TYR A 7 8.59 7.41 -3.61
N MET A 8 9.51 6.50 -3.21
CA MET A 8 10.03 6.50 -1.84
C MET A 8 10.73 7.81 -1.49
N ASP A 9 11.51 8.33 -2.42
CA ASP A 9 12.19 9.61 -2.25
C ASP A 9 11.18 10.76 -2.12
N PHE A 10 10.16 10.76 -2.97
CA PHE A 10 9.07 11.73 -2.89
C PHE A 10 8.37 11.68 -1.55
N CYS A 11 8.04 10.49 -1.07
CA CYS A 11 7.35 10.32 0.22
C CYS A 11 8.18 10.88 1.36
N LYS A 12 9.49 10.65 1.35
CA LYS A 12 10.40 11.20 2.34
C LYS A 12 10.37 12.73 2.35
N HIS A 13 10.46 13.33 1.16
CA HIS A 13 10.53 14.79 1.04
C HIS A 13 9.19 15.48 1.29
N SER A 14 8.08 14.79 1.09
CA SER A 14 6.75 15.34 1.34
C SER A 14 6.28 15.17 2.78
N ALA A 15 7.05 14.48 3.62
CA ALA A 15 6.69 14.23 5.01
C ALA A 15 6.74 15.53 5.84
N ARG A 16 5.66 15.79 6.59
CA ARG A 16 5.51 16.99 7.43
C ARG A 16 4.83 16.61 8.74
N TYR A 17 5.59 16.08 9.68
CA TYR A 17 5.10 15.66 10.99
C TYR A 17 6.25 15.74 11.99
N PRO A 18 5.98 15.71 13.30
CA PRO A 18 7.04 15.72 14.31
C PRO A 18 7.94 14.49 14.17
N ILE A 19 9.17 14.72 13.77
CA ILE A 19 10.11 13.64 13.43
C ILE A 19 10.40 12.72 14.61
N HIS A 20 10.36 13.23 15.82
CA HIS A 20 10.63 12.44 17.02
C HIS A 20 9.51 11.44 17.34
N ARG A 21 8.36 11.57 16.67
CA ARG A 21 7.22 10.65 16.81
C ARG A 21 6.84 10.03 15.47
N GLU A 22 7.78 9.95 14.56
CA GLU A 22 7.55 9.53 13.19
C GLU A 22 6.81 8.19 13.09
N LYS A 23 7.33 7.18 13.80
CA LYS A 23 6.77 5.82 13.72
C LYS A 23 5.31 5.79 14.19
N GLU A 24 5.02 6.43 15.33
CA GLU A 24 3.66 6.49 15.87
C GLU A 24 2.73 7.22 14.91
N TYR A 25 3.17 8.37 14.41
CA TYR A 25 2.38 9.17 13.48
C TYR A 25 2.02 8.36 12.24
N LEU A 26 2.99 7.68 11.65
CA LEU A 26 2.78 6.90 10.45
C LEU A 26 1.87 5.68 10.67
N MET A 27 2.00 5.03 11.82
CA MET A 27 1.11 3.89 12.16
C MET A 27 -0.34 4.33 12.31
N ILE A 28 -0.56 5.42 13.03
CA ILE A 28 -1.91 5.95 13.23
C ILE A 28 -2.46 6.45 11.90
N GLY A 29 -1.63 7.14 11.11
CA GLY A 29 -2.02 7.66 9.81
C GLY A 29 -2.41 6.56 8.83
N LEU A 30 -1.70 5.44 8.84
CA LEU A 30 -2.04 4.29 7.99
C LEU A 30 -3.43 3.77 8.32
N MET A 31 -3.74 3.61 9.60
CA MET A 31 -5.07 3.14 10.04
C MET A 31 -6.16 4.15 9.68
N ASN A 32 -5.87 5.44 9.86
CA ASN A 32 -6.82 6.49 9.54
C ASN A 32 -7.13 6.53 8.05
N GLU A 33 -6.11 6.47 7.20
CA GLU A 33 -6.30 6.52 5.75
C GLU A 33 -6.98 5.26 5.22
N ALA A 34 -6.68 4.09 5.79
CA ALA A 34 -7.39 2.86 5.44
C ALA A 34 -8.89 3.02 5.74
N GLY A 35 -9.22 3.64 6.87
CA GLY A 35 -10.59 3.95 7.23
C GLY A 35 -11.24 4.93 6.26
N GLU A 36 -10.49 5.90 5.75
CA GLU A 36 -10.99 6.87 4.78
C GLU A 36 -11.37 6.22 3.44
N VAL A 37 -10.65 5.17 3.04
CA VAL A 37 -11.04 4.38 1.86
C VAL A 37 -12.44 3.79 2.07
N GLY A 38 -12.66 3.16 3.21
CA GLY A 38 -13.96 2.60 3.57
C GLY A 38 -15.04 3.68 3.68
N GLY A 39 -14.69 4.83 4.26
CA GLY A 39 -15.61 5.96 4.37
C GLY A 39 -16.06 6.50 3.04
N ALA A 40 -15.16 6.59 2.06
CA ALA A 40 -15.49 7.05 0.72
C ALA A 40 -16.46 6.09 0.03
N TYR A 41 -16.24 4.78 0.19
CA TYR A 41 -17.13 3.77 -0.37
C TYR A 41 -18.50 3.77 0.33
N LYS A 42 -18.53 3.93 1.64
CA LYS A 42 -19.77 4.01 2.41
C LYS A 42 -20.65 5.16 1.91
N LYS A 43 -20.04 6.31 1.59
CA LYS A 43 -20.77 7.45 1.03
C LYS A 43 -21.37 7.12 -0.34
N GLU A 44 -20.66 6.34 -1.14
CA GLU A 44 -21.18 5.88 -2.45
C GLU A 44 -22.47 5.10 -2.25
N ILE A 45 -22.49 4.19 -1.27
CA ILE A 45 -23.69 3.40 -0.95
C ILE A 45 -24.80 4.30 -0.40
N ARG A 46 -24.47 5.14 0.58
CA ARG A 46 -25.47 5.98 1.25
C ARG A 46 -26.13 6.97 0.30
N ASP A 47 -25.34 7.61 -0.52
CA ASP A 47 -25.80 8.72 -1.37
C ASP A 47 -26.09 8.30 -2.81
N ASN A 48 -25.86 7.03 -3.14
CA ASN A 48 -26.04 6.47 -4.49
C ASN A 48 -25.30 7.29 -5.55
N VAL A 49 -24.03 7.62 -5.28
CA VAL A 49 -23.15 8.37 -6.16
C VAL A 49 -21.90 7.59 -6.49
N ASP A 50 -21.21 7.95 -7.57
CA ASP A 50 -19.93 7.35 -7.94
C ASP A 50 -18.81 8.15 -7.27
N ASN A 51 -18.12 7.51 -6.31
CA ASN A 51 -16.99 8.11 -5.61
C ASN A 51 -15.64 7.53 -6.04
N LYS A 52 -15.56 6.98 -7.24
CA LYS A 52 -14.36 6.30 -7.73
C LYS A 52 -13.08 7.15 -7.56
N GLU A 53 -13.13 8.40 -7.98
CA GLU A 53 -11.96 9.28 -7.91
C GLU A 53 -11.53 9.55 -6.47
N LEU A 54 -12.50 9.76 -5.58
CA LEU A 54 -12.22 9.95 -4.15
C LEU A 54 -11.61 8.69 -3.55
N ILE A 55 -12.16 7.53 -3.87
CA ILE A 55 -11.66 6.25 -3.36
C ILE A 55 -10.21 6.03 -3.81
N ILE A 56 -9.91 6.27 -5.08
CA ILE A 56 -8.55 6.13 -5.62
C ILE A 56 -7.60 7.11 -4.92
N GLY A 57 -8.04 8.34 -4.67
CA GLY A 57 -7.24 9.32 -3.93
C GLY A 57 -6.89 8.83 -2.53
N GLU A 58 -7.87 8.28 -1.82
CA GLU A 58 -7.65 7.75 -0.47
C GLU A 58 -6.74 6.51 -0.48
N MET A 59 -6.84 5.68 -1.52
CA MET A 59 -5.91 4.56 -1.70
C MET A 59 -4.47 5.05 -1.85
N GLY A 60 -4.28 6.14 -2.57
CA GLY A 60 -2.96 6.77 -2.70
C GLY A 60 -2.41 7.23 -1.37
N ASP A 61 -3.25 7.80 -0.51
CA ASP A 61 -2.85 8.24 0.82
C ASP A 61 -2.41 7.05 1.69
N VAL A 62 -3.09 5.92 1.58
CA VAL A 62 -2.67 4.67 2.26
C VAL A 62 -1.27 4.28 1.79
N MET A 63 -1.03 4.34 0.49
CA MET A 63 0.29 4.00 -0.07
C MET A 63 1.38 4.94 0.45
N TRP A 64 1.09 6.22 0.59
CA TRP A 64 2.04 7.22 1.12
C TRP A 64 2.49 6.85 2.54
N TYR A 65 1.54 6.56 3.43
CA TYR A 65 1.85 6.16 4.81
C TYR A 65 2.63 4.86 4.85
N LEU A 66 2.20 3.87 4.05
CA LEU A 66 2.87 2.58 3.97
C LEU A 66 4.31 2.73 3.48
N THR A 67 4.53 3.56 2.47
CA THR A 67 5.86 3.81 1.90
C THR A 67 6.79 4.47 2.92
N ASN A 68 6.30 5.46 3.65
CA ASN A 68 7.09 6.08 4.70
C ASN A 68 7.40 5.12 5.85
N LEU A 69 6.47 4.20 6.16
CA LEU A 69 6.74 3.14 7.14
C LEU A 69 7.84 2.20 6.67
N CYS A 70 7.87 1.85 5.38
CA CYS A 70 8.98 1.08 4.82
C CYS A 70 10.30 1.76 5.11
N ARG A 71 10.38 3.06 4.90
CA ARG A 71 11.57 3.85 5.17
C ARG A 71 11.99 3.77 6.64
N VAL A 72 11.02 3.89 7.55
CA VAL A 72 11.26 3.80 9.00
C VAL A 72 11.82 2.42 9.39
N TYR A 73 11.32 1.36 8.76
CA TYR A 73 11.77 0.00 9.03
C TYR A 73 12.98 -0.42 8.20
N GLY A 74 13.54 0.49 7.40
CA GLY A 74 14.75 0.21 6.64
C GLY A 74 14.56 -0.74 5.47
N ILE A 75 13.38 -0.81 4.90
CA ILE A 75 13.10 -1.63 3.73
C ILE A 75 12.58 -0.76 2.58
N THR A 76 12.65 -1.28 1.37
CA THR A 76 12.08 -0.63 0.19
C THR A 76 10.68 -1.17 -0.07
N ILE A 77 9.91 -0.45 -0.90
CA ILE A 77 8.62 -0.96 -1.38
C ILE A 77 8.83 -2.28 -2.12
N THR A 78 9.89 -2.38 -2.92
CA THR A 78 10.22 -3.61 -3.65
C THR A 78 10.41 -4.77 -2.68
N ASN A 79 11.13 -4.55 -1.58
CA ASN A 79 11.31 -5.59 -0.54
C ASN A 79 9.96 -5.98 0.06
N LEU A 80 9.11 -5.00 0.34
CA LEU A 80 7.79 -5.26 0.92
C LEU A 80 6.96 -6.12 -0.01
N MET A 81 6.94 -5.79 -1.31
CA MET A 81 6.20 -6.56 -2.31
C MET A 81 6.73 -7.98 -2.42
N ASN A 82 8.06 -8.15 -2.47
CA ASN A 82 8.67 -9.47 -2.56
C ASN A 82 8.37 -10.30 -1.31
N ASN A 83 8.48 -9.70 -0.13
CA ASN A 83 8.17 -10.39 1.12
C ASN A 83 6.72 -10.84 1.17
N ASN A 84 5.81 -9.99 0.69
CA ASN A 84 4.39 -10.33 0.64
C ASN A 84 4.12 -11.48 -0.33
N MET A 85 4.75 -11.45 -1.52
CA MET A 85 4.62 -12.54 -2.49
C MET A 85 5.11 -13.86 -1.89
N GLN A 86 6.27 -13.87 -1.25
CA GLN A 86 6.81 -15.08 -0.62
C GLN A 86 5.88 -15.63 0.46
N LYS A 87 5.36 -14.73 1.30
CA LYS A 87 4.43 -15.11 2.35
C LYS A 87 3.16 -15.75 1.78
N LEU A 88 2.60 -15.16 0.73
CA LEU A 88 1.35 -15.65 0.13
C LEU A 88 1.55 -16.90 -0.71
N LEU A 89 2.72 -17.07 -1.34
CA LEU A 89 3.05 -18.29 -2.08
C LEU A 89 2.94 -19.53 -1.20
N THR A 90 3.34 -19.43 0.07
CA THR A 90 3.25 -20.56 1.01
C THR A 90 1.81 -20.95 1.33
N ARG A 91 0.84 -20.08 1.03
CA ARG A 91 -0.59 -20.28 1.29
C ARG A 91 -1.38 -20.67 0.05
N MET A 92 -0.74 -20.66 -1.12
CA MET A 92 -1.40 -21.02 -2.37
C MET A 92 -1.69 -22.51 -2.42
N THR A 93 -2.85 -22.87 -2.99
CA THR A 93 -3.14 -24.26 -3.33
C THR A 93 -2.25 -24.69 -4.50
N PRO A 94 -2.07 -26.02 -4.72
CA PRO A 94 -1.33 -26.49 -5.89
C PRO A 94 -1.88 -25.93 -7.21
N GLU A 95 -3.18 -25.80 -7.33
CA GLU A 95 -3.85 -25.26 -8.54
C GLU A 95 -3.51 -23.80 -8.74
N GLN A 96 -3.54 -22.99 -7.66
CA GLN A 96 -3.19 -21.58 -7.73
C GLN A 96 -1.72 -21.39 -8.10
N ALA A 97 -0.83 -22.17 -7.50
CA ALA A 97 0.60 -22.10 -7.78
C ALA A 97 0.90 -22.46 -9.24
N LYS A 98 0.21 -23.48 -9.76
CA LYS A 98 0.33 -23.88 -11.16
C LYS A 98 -0.14 -22.75 -12.10
N ALA A 99 -1.32 -22.20 -11.83
CA ALA A 99 -1.86 -21.11 -12.63
C ALA A 99 -0.93 -19.89 -12.65
N TYR A 100 -0.34 -19.56 -11.50
CA TYR A 100 0.61 -18.46 -11.41
C TYR A 100 1.85 -18.72 -12.25
N ARG A 101 2.44 -19.93 -12.13
CA ARG A 101 3.62 -20.28 -12.93
C ARG A 101 3.34 -20.20 -14.43
N GLU A 102 2.19 -20.71 -14.85
CA GLU A 102 1.77 -20.65 -16.25
C GLU A 102 1.59 -19.21 -16.73
N SER A 103 0.97 -18.34 -15.91
CA SER A 103 0.75 -16.93 -16.27
C SER A 103 2.07 -16.18 -16.39
N MET A 104 3.11 -16.58 -15.65
CA MET A 104 4.44 -15.97 -15.70
C MET A 104 5.37 -16.60 -16.75
N GLY A 105 4.88 -17.60 -17.51
CA GLY A 105 5.68 -18.30 -18.49
C GLY A 105 6.64 -19.32 -17.92
N PHE A 106 6.44 -19.76 -16.68
CA PHE A 106 7.22 -20.82 -16.05
C PHE A 106 6.55 -22.16 -16.27
N ASP A 107 7.37 -23.21 -16.37
CA ASP A 107 6.87 -24.58 -16.56
C ASP A 107 6.30 -25.18 -15.27
#